data_ff0d1bd960d1c667234d79257b6f8505
#
_entry.id   ff0d1bd960d1c667234d79257b6f8505
#
_cell.length_a   1.000
_cell.length_b   1.000
_cell.length_c   1.000
_cell.angle_alpha   90.00
_cell.angle_beta   90.00
_cell.angle_gamma   90.00
#
_symmetry.space_group_name_H-M   'P 1'
#
loop_
_entity.id
_entity.type
_entity.pdbx_description
1 polymer ?
#
loop_
_entity_poly.entity_id
_entity_poly.type
_entity_poly.pdbx_seq_one_letter_code
_entity_poly.pdbx_strand_id
1 'polypeptide(L)'
;MTRVSASRMVLVAVVGAVLMVMTSGCSLPGPDLQRGLAKVFSVGDCVAIPSKAPDTLTADKVACAADPSYTVGAIADSSGSCPSAEYQHVPTQFADPSTTRLCLVPNLVANHCYVMDMPIGMLQLADCAERGQQGLLVQVTQRLDVRDQQACPAAVGHYAWPYPSPPRTYCTLTIF
;
A
#
# COMPACT_ATOMS: atom_id res chain seq x y z
N MET A 1 -7.21 -24.77 77.93
CA MET A 1 -7.88 -23.45 77.96
C MET A 1 -6.90 -22.42 77.42
N THR A 2 -6.93 -22.16 76.09
CA THR A 2 -6.00 -21.24 75.43
C THR A 2 -6.84 -20.18 74.73
N ARG A 3 -6.77 -18.95 75.22
CA ARG A 3 -7.40 -17.77 74.62
C ARG A 3 -6.60 -17.41 73.35
N VAL A 4 -7.14 -17.59 72.19
CA VAL A 4 -6.60 -17.08 70.93
C VAL A 4 -6.99 -15.61 70.85
N SER A 5 -5.96 -14.79 70.71
CA SER A 5 -6.03 -13.32 70.73
C SER A 5 -6.72 -12.78 69.47
N ALA A 6 -7.78 -12.04 69.68
CA ALA A 6 -8.55 -11.36 68.63
C ALA A 6 -7.81 -10.25 67.87
N SER A 7 -6.53 -10.04 68.21
CA SER A 7 -5.74 -8.91 67.67
C SER A 7 -5.06 -9.19 66.31
N ARG A 8 -5.05 -10.45 65.85
CA ARG A 8 -4.40 -10.79 64.54
C ARG A 8 -5.33 -10.73 63.32
N MET A 9 -6.65 -10.68 63.55
CA MET A 9 -7.61 -10.65 62.44
C MET A 9 -7.85 -9.23 61.88
N VAL A 10 -7.58 -8.19 62.62
CA VAL A 10 -7.81 -6.81 62.17
C VAL A 10 -6.71 -6.32 61.21
N LEU A 11 -5.48 -6.83 61.33
CA LEU A 11 -4.34 -6.37 60.53
C LEU A 11 -4.37 -6.94 59.11
N VAL A 12 -5.01 -8.09 58.87
CA VAL A 12 -5.10 -8.70 57.55
C VAL A 12 -6.18 -8.03 56.68
N ALA A 13 -7.19 -7.46 57.29
CA ALA A 13 -8.30 -6.78 56.58
C ALA A 13 -7.88 -5.40 56.04
N VAL A 14 -6.92 -4.72 56.68
CA VAL A 14 -6.50 -3.37 56.27
C VAL A 14 -5.49 -3.44 55.13
N VAL A 15 -4.67 -4.51 55.04
CA VAL A 15 -3.68 -4.66 53.95
C VAL A 15 -4.39 -5.10 52.64
N GLY A 16 -5.51 -5.79 52.72
CA GLY A 16 -6.30 -6.19 51.55
C GLY A 16 -7.02 -5.03 50.85
N ALA A 17 -7.37 -3.97 51.61
CA ALA A 17 -8.12 -2.84 51.05
C ALA A 17 -7.23 -1.81 50.33
N VAL A 18 -5.92 -1.77 50.62
CA VAL A 18 -4.98 -0.82 49.98
C VAL A 18 -4.43 -1.32 48.64
N LEU A 19 -4.49 -2.63 48.36
CA LEU A 19 -4.01 -3.22 47.11
C LEU A 19 -5.04 -3.19 45.96
N MET A 20 -6.28 -2.78 46.20
CA MET A 20 -7.31 -2.72 45.14
C MET A 20 -7.50 -1.37 44.46
N VAL A 21 -6.71 -0.36 44.78
CA VAL A 21 -6.86 1.00 44.22
C VAL A 21 -5.82 1.33 43.14
N MET A 22 -4.86 0.43 42.84
CA MET A 22 -3.79 0.69 41.87
C MET A 22 -3.97 -0.02 40.50
N THR A 23 -5.17 -0.50 40.18
CA THR A 23 -5.50 -0.94 38.83
C THR A 23 -6.40 0.08 38.14
N SER A 24 -6.07 1.37 38.23
CA SER A 24 -6.52 2.32 37.22
C SER A 24 -5.77 1.99 35.95
N GLY A 25 -6.33 1.04 35.20
CA GLY A 25 -5.83 0.66 33.89
C GLY A 25 -5.69 1.92 33.04
N CYS A 26 -4.48 2.23 32.61
CA CYS A 26 -4.28 2.98 31.39
C CYS A 26 -4.99 2.18 30.31
N SER A 27 -6.23 2.57 29.97
CA SER A 27 -6.86 2.14 28.75
C SER A 27 -5.94 2.57 27.65
N LEU A 28 -5.19 1.63 27.06
CA LEU A 28 -4.51 1.86 25.82
C LEU A 28 -5.55 2.39 24.84
N PRO A 29 -5.27 3.50 24.13
CA PRO A 29 -6.19 3.98 23.11
C PRO A 29 -6.47 2.83 22.15
N GLY A 30 -7.75 2.50 21.99
CA GLY A 30 -8.18 1.44 21.09
C GLY A 30 -7.76 1.74 19.65
N PRO A 31 -7.90 0.76 18.73
CA PRO A 31 -7.47 0.86 17.32
C PRO A 31 -8.12 2.02 16.55
N ASP A 32 -9.12 2.69 17.10
CA ASP A 32 -9.80 3.82 16.45
C ASP A 32 -9.01 5.14 16.45
N LEU A 33 -8.00 5.32 17.31
CA LEU A 33 -7.15 6.52 17.29
C LEU A 33 -6.13 6.51 16.14
N GLN A 34 -5.88 5.36 15.51
CA GLN A 34 -4.99 5.28 14.34
C GLN A 34 -5.67 5.68 13.01
N ARG A 35 -7.00 5.78 12.98
CA ARG A 35 -7.75 6.16 11.76
C ARG A 35 -7.59 7.63 11.36
N GLY A 36 -7.05 8.47 12.20
CA GLY A 36 -6.90 9.91 11.93
C GLY A 36 -5.49 10.39 11.60
N LEU A 37 -4.47 9.54 11.70
CA LEU A 37 -3.11 9.92 11.34
C LEU A 37 -2.94 9.79 9.82
N ALA A 38 -2.71 10.90 9.14
CA ALA A 38 -2.35 10.90 7.72
C ALA A 38 -1.15 9.95 7.52
N LYS A 39 -1.29 8.97 6.63
CA LYS A 39 -0.19 8.06 6.30
C LYS A 39 0.95 8.87 5.69
N VAL A 40 2.15 8.74 6.26
CA VAL A 40 3.34 9.40 5.74
C VAL A 40 4.09 8.41 4.85
N PHE A 41 4.24 8.77 3.59
CA PHE A 41 5.02 8.02 2.61
C PHE A 41 6.30 8.77 2.26
N SER A 42 7.35 8.01 1.95
CA SER A 42 8.65 8.53 1.50
C SER A 42 8.99 7.94 0.13
N VAL A 43 9.82 8.65 -0.62
CA VAL A 43 10.40 8.12 -1.86
C VAL A 43 11.16 6.83 -1.55
N GLY A 44 10.90 5.78 -2.32
CA GLY A 44 11.43 4.44 -2.11
C GLY A 44 10.52 3.51 -1.32
N ASP A 45 9.48 4.01 -0.63
CA ASP A 45 8.47 3.13 -0.01
C ASP A 45 7.76 2.29 -1.07
N CYS A 46 7.43 1.06 -0.73
CA CYS A 46 6.56 0.23 -1.55
C CYS A 46 5.14 0.21 -1.00
N VAL A 47 4.17 0.36 -1.89
CA VAL A 47 2.76 0.46 -1.55
C VAL A 47 1.90 -0.46 -2.41
N ALA A 48 0.82 -0.98 -1.83
CA ALA A 48 -0.29 -1.57 -2.55
C ALA A 48 -1.46 -0.59 -2.55
N ILE A 49 -2.17 -0.52 -3.66
CA ILE A 49 -3.42 0.25 -3.80
C ILE A 49 -4.47 -0.74 -4.27
N PRO A 50 -5.47 -1.09 -3.44
CA PRO A 50 -6.50 -2.03 -3.82
C PRO A 50 -7.34 -1.44 -4.96
N SER A 51 -7.47 -2.20 -6.03
CA SER A 51 -8.20 -1.79 -7.24
C SER A 51 -9.73 -1.77 -7.06
N LYS A 52 -10.24 -2.38 -6.01
CA LYS A 52 -11.68 -2.51 -5.69
C LYS A 52 -12.00 -1.86 -4.34
N ALA A 53 -11.66 -0.59 -4.17
CA ALA A 53 -12.17 0.16 -3.02
C ALA A 53 -13.60 0.65 -3.35
N PRO A 54 -14.57 0.48 -2.44
CA PRO A 54 -15.95 0.90 -2.70
C PRO A 54 -16.09 2.42 -2.92
N ASP A 55 -15.27 3.24 -2.25
CA ASP A 55 -15.46 4.69 -2.28
C ASP A 55 -14.17 5.50 -2.50
N THR A 56 -13.05 5.12 -1.88
CA THR A 56 -11.82 5.91 -1.92
C THR A 56 -10.59 4.99 -1.89
N LEU A 57 -9.72 5.12 -2.87
CA LEU A 57 -8.46 4.38 -2.93
C LEU A 57 -7.51 4.87 -1.84
N THR A 58 -6.88 3.94 -1.15
CA THR A 58 -5.93 4.21 -0.07
C THR A 58 -4.69 3.35 -0.26
N ALA A 59 -3.52 3.99 -0.31
CA ALA A 59 -2.26 3.29 -0.36
C ALA A 59 -1.91 2.69 1.02
N ASP A 60 -1.41 1.47 1.03
CA ASP A 60 -0.86 0.79 2.20
C ASP A 60 0.59 0.40 1.97
N LYS A 61 1.47 0.62 2.96
CA LYS A 61 2.87 0.17 2.86
C LYS A 61 2.92 -1.36 2.85
N VAL A 62 3.70 -1.89 1.90
CA VAL A 62 3.90 -3.33 1.73
C VAL A 62 5.37 -3.65 1.48
N ALA A 63 5.74 -4.93 1.51
CA ALA A 63 7.05 -5.35 1.01
C ALA A 63 7.16 -5.09 -0.50
N CYS A 64 8.32 -4.64 -0.98
CA CYS A 64 8.54 -4.35 -2.40
C CYS A 64 8.46 -5.61 -3.30
N ALA A 65 8.49 -6.79 -2.70
CA ALA A 65 8.27 -8.06 -3.40
C ALA A 65 6.78 -8.43 -3.53
N ALA A 66 5.86 -7.65 -2.97
CA ALA A 66 4.42 -7.87 -3.17
C ALA A 66 4.06 -7.61 -4.64
N ASP A 67 3.20 -8.46 -5.20
CA ASP A 67 2.79 -8.40 -6.60
C ASP A 67 1.25 -8.47 -6.74
N PRO A 68 0.61 -7.42 -7.30
CA PRO A 68 1.21 -6.17 -7.72
C PRO A 68 1.50 -5.22 -6.55
N SER A 69 2.52 -4.40 -6.70
CA SER A 69 2.81 -3.26 -5.81
C SER A 69 3.40 -2.11 -6.61
N TYR A 70 3.62 -0.99 -5.94
CA TYR A 70 4.20 0.22 -6.54
C TYR A 70 5.34 0.73 -5.66
N THR A 71 6.39 1.27 -6.26
CA THR A 71 7.39 2.07 -5.56
C THR A 71 7.01 3.54 -5.65
N VAL A 72 7.05 4.26 -4.54
CA VAL A 72 6.93 5.73 -4.53
C VAL A 72 8.19 6.30 -5.15
N GLY A 73 8.10 6.73 -6.40
CA GLY A 73 9.23 7.29 -7.16
C GLY A 73 9.44 8.77 -6.90
N ALA A 74 8.37 9.50 -6.60
CA ALA A 74 8.39 10.90 -6.20
C ALA A 74 7.15 11.24 -5.37
N ILE A 75 7.16 12.40 -4.75
CA ILE A 75 5.98 13.02 -4.13
C ILE A 75 5.55 14.18 -5.01
N ALA A 76 4.27 14.25 -5.32
CA ALA A 76 3.68 15.34 -6.08
C ALA A 76 3.92 16.68 -5.37
N ASP A 77 4.07 17.74 -6.15
CA ASP A 77 4.24 19.11 -5.66
C ASP A 77 2.95 19.68 -5.02
N SER A 78 2.97 20.94 -4.66
CA SER A 78 1.83 21.63 -4.05
C SER A 78 0.63 21.77 -5.00
N SER A 79 0.84 21.66 -6.32
CA SER A 79 -0.23 21.63 -7.32
C SER A 79 -0.84 20.26 -7.53
N GLY A 80 -0.27 19.21 -6.90
CA GLY A 80 -0.65 17.82 -7.07
C GLY A 80 -0.05 17.17 -8.32
N SER A 81 1.00 17.77 -8.91
CA SER A 81 1.63 17.28 -10.13
C SER A 81 2.88 16.47 -9.83
N CYS A 82 3.03 15.35 -10.52
CA CYS A 82 4.27 14.57 -10.52
C CYS A 82 5.33 15.22 -11.39
N PRO A 83 6.64 15.06 -11.07
CA PRO A 83 7.73 15.67 -11.85
C PRO A 83 7.89 15.11 -13.26
N SER A 84 7.21 14.03 -13.60
CA SER A 84 7.14 13.45 -14.94
C SER A 84 5.75 12.82 -15.17
N ALA A 85 5.24 12.93 -16.38
CA ALA A 85 4.00 12.28 -16.82
C ALA A 85 4.13 10.75 -16.95
N GLU A 86 5.33 10.20 -16.83
CA GLU A 86 5.58 8.76 -16.88
C GLU A 86 5.23 8.06 -15.54
N TYR A 87 5.11 8.81 -14.44
CA TYR A 87 4.63 8.22 -13.19
C TYR A 87 3.14 7.88 -13.28
N GLN A 88 2.75 6.76 -12.72
CA GLN A 88 1.35 6.54 -12.38
C GLN A 88 0.95 7.45 -11.22
N HIS A 89 -0.22 8.06 -11.34
CA HIS A 89 -0.75 8.97 -10.36
C HIS A 89 -2.25 8.77 -10.22
N VAL A 90 -2.73 8.58 -8.98
CA VAL A 90 -4.16 8.42 -8.72
C VAL A 90 -4.81 9.80 -8.61
N PRO A 91 -5.80 10.12 -9.47
CA PRO A 91 -6.47 11.41 -9.42
C PRO A 91 -7.19 11.65 -8.08
N THR A 92 -7.26 12.92 -7.67
CA THR A 92 -7.81 13.34 -6.36
C THR A 92 -9.25 12.92 -6.09
N GLN A 93 -10.05 12.75 -7.15
CA GLN A 93 -11.44 12.31 -7.01
C GLN A 93 -11.58 10.81 -6.65
N PHE A 94 -10.51 10.03 -6.74
CA PHE A 94 -10.56 8.58 -6.52
C PHE A 94 -9.78 8.11 -5.29
N ALA A 95 -8.99 8.97 -4.65
CA ALA A 95 -8.13 8.55 -3.55
C ALA A 95 -8.09 9.54 -2.39
N ASP A 96 -7.65 9.06 -1.22
CA ASP A 96 -7.41 9.89 -0.05
C ASP A 96 -6.23 10.88 -0.29
N PRO A 97 -6.15 11.98 0.51
CA PRO A 97 -5.13 13.01 0.30
C PRO A 97 -3.68 12.54 0.42
N SER A 98 -3.41 11.44 1.12
CA SER A 98 -2.05 10.89 1.23
C SER A 98 -1.67 10.10 -0.02
N THR A 99 -2.62 9.35 -0.57
CA THR A 99 -2.46 8.55 -1.80
C THR A 99 -2.34 9.42 -3.05
N THR A 100 -3.13 10.49 -3.13
CA THR A 100 -3.08 11.44 -4.27
C THR A 100 -1.77 12.21 -4.41
N ARG A 101 -0.89 12.15 -3.43
CA ARG A 101 0.44 12.78 -3.51
C ARG A 101 1.52 11.84 -4.02
N LEU A 102 1.19 10.58 -4.31
CA LEU A 102 2.17 9.58 -4.69
C LEU A 102 2.35 9.54 -6.20
N CYS A 103 3.60 9.70 -6.63
CA CYS A 103 4.06 9.47 -7.99
C CYS A 103 4.65 8.06 -8.05
N LEU A 104 3.97 7.15 -8.68
CA LEU A 104 4.15 5.71 -8.53
C LEU A 104 4.86 5.09 -9.71
N VAL A 105 5.71 4.13 -9.43
CA VAL A 105 6.33 3.22 -10.40
C VAL A 105 5.86 1.81 -10.07
N PRO A 106 5.17 1.11 -10.98
CA PRO A 106 4.74 -0.27 -10.73
C PRO A 106 5.93 -1.19 -10.45
N ASN A 107 5.72 -2.19 -9.58
CA ASN A 107 6.67 -3.28 -9.33
C ASN A 107 6.13 -4.56 -9.99
N LEU A 108 6.18 -4.61 -11.31
CA LEU A 108 5.67 -5.75 -12.07
C LEU A 108 6.75 -6.82 -12.22
N VAL A 109 6.28 -8.07 -12.31
CA VAL A 109 7.13 -9.25 -12.46
C VAL A 109 7.10 -9.70 -13.92
N ALA A 110 8.27 -10.01 -14.49
CA ALA A 110 8.37 -10.53 -15.84
C ALA A 110 7.64 -11.87 -15.99
N ASN A 111 6.99 -12.08 -17.11
CA ASN A 111 6.14 -13.21 -17.46
C ASN A 111 4.79 -13.27 -16.72
N HIS A 112 4.49 -12.32 -15.82
CA HIS A 112 3.17 -12.20 -15.22
C HIS A 112 2.24 -11.37 -16.13
N CYS A 113 0.95 -11.62 -15.98
CA CYS A 113 -0.10 -10.85 -16.63
C CYS A 113 -0.84 -9.97 -15.64
N TYR A 114 -1.24 -8.80 -16.11
CA TYR A 114 -1.98 -7.82 -15.32
C TYR A 114 -3.15 -7.27 -16.11
N VAL A 115 -4.28 -7.09 -15.44
CA VAL A 115 -5.37 -6.27 -15.96
C VAL A 115 -5.16 -4.84 -15.51
N MET A 116 -5.14 -3.93 -16.47
CA MET A 116 -5.16 -2.50 -16.23
C MET A 116 -6.61 -2.03 -16.17
N ASP A 117 -7.06 -1.66 -14.97
CA ASP A 117 -8.43 -1.21 -14.73
C ASP A 117 -8.61 0.26 -15.16
N MET A 118 -9.57 0.51 -16.01
CA MET A 118 -9.86 1.86 -16.50
C MET A 118 -11.01 2.48 -15.69
N PRO A 119 -11.02 3.80 -15.44
CA PRO A 119 -10.14 4.84 -16.01
C PRO A 119 -8.87 5.14 -15.19
N ILE A 120 -8.66 4.50 -14.04
CA ILE A 120 -7.61 4.89 -13.08
C ILE A 120 -6.26 4.25 -13.45
N GLY A 121 -6.27 3.15 -14.20
CA GLY A 121 -5.05 2.45 -14.64
C GLY A 121 -4.40 1.62 -13.54
N MET A 122 -5.13 1.28 -12.46
CA MET A 122 -4.61 0.39 -11.42
C MET A 122 -4.45 -1.03 -11.95
N LEU A 123 -3.36 -1.66 -11.53
CA LEU A 123 -2.96 -2.98 -12.01
C LEU A 123 -3.42 -4.07 -11.03
N GLN A 124 -4.02 -5.13 -11.56
CA GLN A 124 -4.37 -6.35 -10.85
C GLN A 124 -3.64 -7.53 -11.49
N LEU A 125 -3.07 -8.39 -10.67
CA LEU A 125 -2.51 -9.66 -11.13
C LEU A 125 -3.63 -10.50 -11.75
N ALA A 126 -3.37 -11.10 -12.91
CA ALA A 126 -4.35 -11.88 -13.67
C ALA A 126 -3.72 -13.15 -14.26
N ASP A 127 -4.54 -14.12 -14.58
CA ASP A 127 -4.11 -15.26 -15.39
C ASP A 127 -3.97 -14.84 -16.86
N CYS A 128 -2.82 -15.13 -17.45
CA CYS A 128 -2.57 -14.85 -18.86
C CYS A 128 -3.52 -15.59 -19.84
N ALA A 129 -4.14 -16.67 -19.41
CA ALA A 129 -5.11 -17.43 -20.21
C ALA A 129 -6.53 -16.88 -20.09
N GLU A 130 -6.83 -16.08 -19.09
CA GLU A 130 -8.16 -15.56 -18.84
C GLU A 130 -8.57 -14.54 -19.91
N ARG A 131 -9.79 -14.66 -20.41
CA ARG A 131 -10.35 -13.80 -21.46
C ARG A 131 -11.66 -13.17 -20.96
N GLY A 132 -12.02 -12.02 -21.56
CA GLY A 132 -13.30 -11.37 -21.26
C GLY A 132 -13.33 -10.56 -19.96
N GLN A 133 -12.20 -10.27 -19.36
CA GLN A 133 -12.10 -9.37 -18.22
C GLN A 133 -12.39 -7.92 -18.63
N GLN A 134 -12.94 -7.14 -17.71
CA GLN A 134 -13.03 -5.70 -17.89
C GLN A 134 -11.64 -5.08 -17.72
N GLY A 135 -11.17 -4.33 -18.71
CA GLY A 135 -9.85 -3.71 -18.72
C GLY A 135 -8.92 -4.28 -19.78
N LEU A 136 -7.70 -3.77 -19.81
CA LEU A 136 -6.68 -4.18 -20.75
C LEU A 136 -5.78 -5.25 -20.12
N LEU A 137 -5.81 -6.47 -20.67
CA LEU A 137 -4.92 -7.55 -20.24
C LEU A 137 -3.57 -7.39 -20.93
N VAL A 138 -2.51 -7.24 -20.13
CA VAL A 138 -1.14 -7.11 -20.62
C VAL A 138 -0.23 -8.14 -19.95
N GLN A 139 0.68 -8.74 -20.71
CA GLN A 139 1.76 -9.55 -20.20
C GLN A 139 3.04 -8.72 -20.13
N VAL A 140 3.73 -8.75 -19.01
CA VAL A 140 5.08 -8.18 -18.87
C VAL A 140 6.07 -9.17 -19.49
N THR A 141 6.61 -8.85 -20.66
CA THR A 141 7.58 -9.71 -21.34
C THR A 141 9.01 -9.52 -20.82
N GLN A 142 9.34 -8.28 -20.40
CA GLN A 142 10.65 -7.93 -19.84
C GLN A 142 10.51 -6.81 -18.81
N ARG A 143 11.37 -6.84 -17.80
CA ARG A 143 11.64 -5.73 -16.88
C ARG A 143 13.10 -5.35 -16.99
N LEU A 144 13.36 -4.09 -17.26
CA LEU A 144 14.69 -3.52 -17.42
C LEU A 144 14.90 -2.45 -16.34
N ASP A 145 16.03 -2.49 -15.64
CA ASP A 145 16.36 -1.49 -14.60
C ASP A 145 17.07 -0.26 -15.24
N VAL A 146 16.48 0.22 -16.33
CA VAL A 146 16.91 1.38 -17.11
C VAL A 146 15.68 2.09 -17.65
N ARG A 147 15.73 3.42 -17.74
CA ARG A 147 14.70 4.22 -18.43
C ARG A 147 15.06 4.34 -19.92
N ASP A 148 14.56 3.43 -20.74
CA ASP A 148 14.80 3.44 -22.18
C ASP A 148 13.59 2.87 -22.93
N GLN A 149 12.82 3.72 -23.57
CA GLN A 149 11.67 3.34 -24.37
C GLN A 149 12.05 2.49 -25.60
N GLN A 150 13.27 2.63 -26.12
CA GLN A 150 13.72 1.91 -27.31
C GLN A 150 14.26 0.50 -27.00
N ALA A 151 14.44 0.18 -25.73
CA ALA A 151 14.94 -1.13 -25.31
C ALA A 151 13.90 -2.26 -25.46
N CYS A 152 12.64 -1.93 -25.74
CA CYS A 152 11.57 -2.91 -25.97
C CYS A 152 11.38 -3.22 -27.45
N PRO A 153 10.90 -4.44 -27.79
CA PRO A 153 10.59 -4.81 -29.17
C PRO A 153 9.55 -3.87 -29.80
N ALA A 154 9.83 -3.37 -30.99
CA ALA A 154 8.90 -2.55 -31.77
C ALA A 154 8.02 -3.44 -32.67
N ALA A 155 6.99 -4.08 -32.07
CA ALA A 155 6.06 -4.95 -32.78
C ALA A 155 4.61 -4.63 -32.40
N VAL A 156 3.64 -5.07 -33.21
CA VAL A 156 2.22 -4.86 -32.95
C VAL A 156 1.82 -5.49 -31.62
N GLY A 157 1.10 -4.73 -30.81
CA GLY A 157 0.69 -5.15 -29.46
C GLY A 157 1.76 -5.02 -28.39
N HIS A 158 3.01 -4.67 -28.75
CA HIS A 158 4.05 -4.41 -27.78
C HIS A 158 4.11 -2.93 -27.39
N TYR A 159 4.33 -2.68 -26.09
CA TYR A 159 4.44 -1.33 -25.53
C TYR A 159 5.62 -1.26 -24.58
N ALA A 160 6.27 -0.09 -24.53
CA ALA A 160 7.30 0.23 -23.58
C ALA A 160 6.79 1.27 -22.57
N TRP A 161 6.97 0.98 -21.29
CA TRP A 161 6.57 1.84 -20.18
C TRP A 161 7.81 2.27 -19.40
N PRO A 162 8.47 3.38 -19.78
CA PRO A 162 9.64 3.90 -19.08
C PRO A 162 9.24 4.70 -17.85
N TYR A 163 9.98 4.53 -16.75
CA TYR A 163 9.81 5.25 -15.49
C TYR A 163 11.13 5.90 -15.08
N PRO A 164 11.11 7.15 -14.54
CA PRO A 164 12.33 7.90 -14.29
C PRO A 164 13.03 7.54 -12.98
N SER A 165 12.29 7.24 -11.91
CA SER A 165 12.89 6.95 -10.59
C SER A 165 12.00 6.03 -9.75
N PRO A 166 12.44 4.84 -9.35
CA PRO A 166 13.70 4.24 -9.83
C PRO A 166 13.65 4.04 -11.36
N PRO A 167 14.81 4.19 -12.07
CA PRO A 167 14.83 4.03 -13.51
C PRO A 167 14.41 2.61 -13.85
N ARG A 168 13.39 2.47 -14.71
CA ARG A 168 12.81 1.18 -15.04
C ARG A 168 12.05 1.26 -16.35
N THR A 169 12.11 0.20 -17.15
CA THR A 169 11.25 0.05 -18.32
C THR A 169 10.60 -1.32 -18.30
N TYR A 170 9.30 -1.35 -18.48
CA TYR A 170 8.55 -2.59 -18.72
C TYR A 170 8.23 -2.70 -20.20
N CYS A 171 8.61 -3.83 -20.80
CA CYS A 171 8.14 -4.23 -22.12
C CYS A 171 6.90 -5.10 -21.91
N THR A 172 5.80 -4.75 -22.54
CA THR A 172 4.53 -5.47 -22.39
C THR A 172 3.98 -5.88 -23.73
N LEU A 173 3.20 -6.96 -23.73
CA LEU A 173 2.40 -7.43 -24.83
C LEU A 173 0.92 -7.40 -24.45
N THR A 174 0.09 -6.75 -25.25
CA THR A 174 -1.38 -6.80 -25.07
C THR A 174 -1.90 -8.18 -25.50
N ILE A 175 -2.73 -8.76 -24.64
CA ILE A 175 -3.37 -10.05 -24.85
C ILE A 175 -4.84 -9.81 -25.26
N PHE A 176 -5.27 -10.32 -26.40
CA PHE A 176 -6.61 -10.17 -26.96
C PHE A 176 -7.45 -11.46 -26.80
#